data_3d80e7fbbb9ac03628ff223bf1534e54
#
_entry.id   3d80e7fbbb9ac03628ff223bf1534e54
#
_cell.length_a   1.000
_cell.length_b   1.000
_cell.length_c   1.000
_cell.angle_alpha   90.00
_cell.angle_beta   90.00
_cell.angle_gamma   90.00
#
_symmetry.space_group_name_H-M   'P 1'
#
loop_
_entity.id
_entity.type
_entity.pdbx_description
1 polymer ?
#
loop_
_entity_poly.entity_id
_entity_poly.type
_entity_poly.pdbx_seq_one_letter_code
_entity_poly.pdbx_strand_id
1 'polypeptide(L)'
;MKNFKKWLMLVVCALAASSLLGQEKDWANFGRYAELNKTVELPSKVVFMGNSITEGWWNNDSLFFKNNGFIGRGISGQTTAQMLVRFRADVINLKPKAVVIQAGTNDIAQNNGYISQENILGNIISMTELAKANH
;
A
#
# COMPACT_ATOMS: atom_id res chain seq x y z
N MET A 1 -6.21 -11.23 51.31
CA MET A 1 -6.15 -9.99 50.53
C MET A 1 -4.86 -9.78 49.73
N LYS A 2 -3.66 -10.06 50.28
CA LYS A 2 -2.38 -9.89 49.52
C LYS A 2 -2.26 -10.78 48.28
N ASN A 3 -2.74 -12.03 48.30
CA ASN A 3 -2.64 -12.96 47.18
C ASN A 3 -3.63 -12.63 46.04
N PHE A 4 -4.81 -12.11 46.35
CA PHE A 4 -5.80 -11.70 45.37
C PHE A 4 -5.30 -10.53 44.50
N LYS A 5 -4.62 -9.53 45.10
CA LYS A 5 -4.01 -8.43 44.35
C LYS A 5 -2.88 -8.88 43.41
N LYS A 6 -2.07 -9.89 43.83
CA LYS A 6 -1.03 -10.48 42.96
C LYS A 6 -1.63 -11.24 41.78
N TRP A 7 -2.71 -12.00 42.00
CA TRP A 7 -3.40 -12.70 40.92
C TRP A 7 -4.07 -11.76 39.95
N LEU A 8 -4.70 -10.69 40.42
CA LEU A 8 -5.32 -9.67 39.60
C LEU A 8 -4.26 -8.96 38.73
N MET A 9 -3.08 -8.66 39.30
CA MET A 9 -1.98 -8.01 38.57
C MET A 9 -1.39 -8.93 37.49
N LEU A 10 -1.26 -10.22 37.73
CA LEU A 10 -0.81 -11.21 36.76
C LEU A 10 -1.80 -11.39 35.61
N VAL A 11 -3.10 -11.40 35.87
CA VAL A 11 -4.14 -11.49 34.85
C VAL A 11 -4.18 -10.23 33.98
N VAL A 12 -4.04 -9.04 34.57
CA VAL A 12 -3.98 -7.77 33.84
C VAL A 12 -2.73 -7.71 32.98
N CYS A 13 -1.58 -8.16 33.48
CA CYS A 13 -0.34 -8.23 32.69
C CYS A 13 -0.44 -9.26 31.56
N ALA A 14 -1.09 -10.40 31.76
CA ALA A 14 -1.30 -11.42 30.74
C ALA A 14 -2.26 -10.93 29.62
N LEU A 15 -3.32 -10.20 30.00
CA LEU A 15 -4.25 -9.58 29.05
C LEU A 15 -3.60 -8.42 28.25
N ALA A 16 -2.73 -7.64 28.90
CA ALA A 16 -1.96 -6.59 28.22
C ALA A 16 -0.90 -7.17 27.28
N ALA A 17 -0.26 -8.29 27.63
CA ALA A 17 0.69 -8.99 26.79
C ALA A 17 0.03 -9.63 25.56
N SER A 18 -1.19 -10.15 25.68
CA SER A 18 -1.93 -10.71 24.54
C SER A 18 -2.40 -9.66 23.54
N SER A 19 -2.63 -8.42 23.97
CA SER A 19 -2.93 -7.31 23.05
C SER A 19 -1.71 -6.76 22.32
N LEU A 20 -0.49 -7.03 22.80
CA LEU A 20 0.75 -6.68 22.08
C LEU A 20 1.16 -7.72 21.02
N LEU A 21 0.67 -8.96 21.12
CA LEU A 21 1.02 -10.06 20.20
C LEU A 21 0.16 -10.12 18.93
N GLY A 22 -0.80 -9.22 18.75
CA GLY A 22 -1.80 -9.29 17.69
C GLY A 22 -1.93 -8.08 16.80
N GLN A 23 -0.99 -7.15 16.79
CA GLN A 23 -1.02 -6.10 15.79
C GLN A 23 -0.46 -6.68 14.48
N GLU A 24 -1.36 -7.25 13.67
CA GLU A 24 -1.01 -7.70 12.32
C GLU A 24 -0.38 -6.54 11.57
N LYS A 25 0.87 -6.72 11.15
CA LYS A 25 1.59 -5.71 10.39
C LYS A 25 0.94 -5.65 9.01
N ASP A 26 0.31 -4.53 8.67
CA ASP A 26 -0.16 -4.24 7.31
C ASP A 26 1.05 -4.12 6.36
N TRP A 27 1.56 -5.28 5.95
CA TRP A 27 2.80 -5.39 5.18
C TRP A 27 2.75 -4.64 3.85
N ALA A 28 1.60 -4.64 3.18
CA ALA A 28 1.40 -3.94 1.92
C ALA A 28 0.89 -2.51 2.12
N ASN A 29 0.65 -2.09 3.37
CA ASN A 29 0.18 -0.77 3.75
C ASN A 29 -1.16 -0.40 3.08
N PHE A 30 -2.13 -1.33 3.11
CA PHE A 30 -3.49 -1.11 2.62
C PHE A 30 -4.19 0.06 3.31
N GLY A 31 -3.89 0.27 4.59
CA GLY A 31 -4.46 1.36 5.37
C GLY A 31 -4.09 2.75 4.88
N ARG A 32 -2.96 2.90 4.14
CA ARG A 32 -2.44 4.21 3.70
C ARG A 32 -3.46 5.03 2.93
N TYR A 33 -4.20 4.39 2.03
CA TYR A 33 -5.15 5.07 1.15
C TYR A 33 -6.62 4.63 1.36
N ALA A 34 -6.89 3.75 2.33
CA ALA A 34 -8.21 3.17 2.53
C ALA A 34 -9.33 4.22 2.64
N GLU A 35 -9.14 5.26 3.45
CA GLU A 35 -10.13 6.33 3.61
C GLU A 35 -10.17 7.28 2.40
N LEU A 36 -9.01 7.62 1.83
CA LEU A 36 -8.95 8.45 0.63
C LEU A 36 -9.61 7.77 -0.58
N ASN A 37 -9.50 6.45 -0.70
CA ASN A 37 -10.14 5.71 -1.79
C ASN A 37 -11.67 5.81 -1.75
N LYS A 38 -12.29 5.97 -0.57
CA LYS A 38 -13.74 6.15 -0.42
C LYS A 38 -14.23 7.50 -0.93
N THR A 39 -13.35 8.50 -1.00
CA THR A 39 -13.70 9.87 -1.41
C THR A 39 -13.40 10.17 -2.88
N VAL A 40 -12.84 9.20 -3.61
CA VAL A 40 -12.52 9.39 -5.04
C VAL A 40 -13.79 9.39 -5.86
N GLU A 41 -13.97 10.42 -6.69
CA GLU A 41 -15.02 10.45 -7.71
C GLU A 41 -14.74 9.41 -8.79
N LEU A 42 -15.72 8.56 -9.06
CA LEU A 42 -15.61 7.46 -10.01
C LEU A 42 -16.42 7.76 -11.30
N PRO A 43 -15.91 7.37 -12.46
CA PRO A 43 -14.60 6.78 -12.73
C PRO A 43 -13.48 7.81 -12.66
N SER A 44 -12.30 7.44 -12.16
CA SER A 44 -11.16 8.33 -12.12
C SER A 44 -10.45 8.46 -13.48
N LYS A 45 -9.64 9.49 -13.69
CA LYS A 45 -8.94 9.67 -14.97
C LYS A 45 -7.70 8.78 -15.04
N VAL A 46 -6.72 9.05 -14.18
CA VAL A 46 -5.45 8.34 -14.15
C VAL A 46 -5.03 8.10 -12.72
N VAL A 47 -4.60 6.89 -12.41
CA VAL A 47 -3.95 6.56 -11.14
C VAL A 47 -2.45 6.38 -11.36
N PHE A 48 -1.65 7.03 -10.54
CA PHE A 48 -0.19 6.88 -10.50
C PHE A 48 0.16 5.95 -9.34
N MET A 49 0.37 4.68 -9.65
CA MET A 49 0.84 3.65 -8.71
C MET A 49 2.35 3.69 -8.63
N GLY A 50 2.91 3.73 -7.41
CA GLY A 50 4.36 3.75 -7.28
C GLY A 50 4.89 3.73 -5.86
N ASN A 51 6.17 4.07 -5.74
CA ASN A 51 6.94 4.14 -4.51
C ASN A 51 7.14 5.60 -4.04
N SER A 52 8.28 5.87 -3.37
CA SER A 52 8.65 7.22 -2.89
C SER A 52 8.75 8.27 -3.99
N ILE A 53 9.08 7.89 -5.22
CA ILE A 53 9.17 8.82 -6.35
C ILE A 53 7.77 9.36 -6.67
N THR A 54 6.78 8.49 -6.75
CA THR A 54 5.37 8.87 -6.98
C THR A 54 4.78 9.62 -5.78
N GLU A 55 5.07 9.17 -4.56
CA GLU A 55 4.63 9.85 -3.33
C GLU A 55 5.25 11.24 -3.22
N GLY A 56 6.55 11.37 -3.51
CA GLY A 56 7.26 12.63 -3.52
C GLY A 56 6.73 13.60 -4.58
N TRP A 57 6.38 13.10 -5.76
CA TRP A 57 5.76 13.94 -6.78
C TRP A 57 4.43 14.53 -6.31
N TRP A 58 3.54 13.69 -5.76
CA TRP A 58 2.30 14.19 -5.15
C TRP A 58 2.55 15.23 -4.05
N ASN A 59 3.52 14.99 -3.18
CA ASN A 59 3.80 15.88 -2.06
C ASN A 59 4.38 17.24 -2.51
N ASN A 60 5.18 17.26 -3.58
CA ASN A 60 5.81 18.47 -4.08
C ASN A 60 4.96 19.24 -5.10
N ASP A 61 4.10 18.56 -5.85
CA ASP A 61 3.26 19.16 -6.88
C ASP A 61 1.84 18.58 -6.88
N SER A 62 1.15 18.68 -5.77
CA SER A 62 -0.23 18.20 -5.66
C SER A 62 -1.20 18.94 -6.60
N LEU A 63 -0.85 20.16 -7.05
CA LEU A 63 -1.68 20.92 -7.99
C LEU A 63 -1.69 20.27 -9.37
N PHE A 64 -0.57 19.72 -9.82
CA PHE A 64 -0.51 18.95 -11.06
C PHE A 64 -1.56 17.81 -11.05
N PHE A 65 -1.61 17.05 -9.97
CA PHE A 65 -2.57 15.94 -9.84
C PHE A 65 -4.02 16.45 -9.79
N LYS A 66 -4.30 17.43 -8.94
CA LYS A 66 -5.64 17.97 -8.74
C LYS A 66 -6.21 18.62 -10.01
N ASN A 67 -5.43 19.48 -10.67
CA ASN A 67 -5.86 20.18 -11.88
C ASN A 67 -6.14 19.25 -13.05
N ASN A 68 -5.48 18.10 -13.10
CA ASN A 68 -5.67 17.10 -14.15
C ASN A 68 -6.67 15.99 -13.77
N GLY A 69 -7.14 15.94 -12.53
CA GLY A 69 -7.98 14.86 -12.00
C GLY A 69 -7.22 13.53 -11.91
N PHE A 70 -5.93 13.60 -11.60
CA PHE A 70 -5.06 12.44 -11.39
C PHE A 70 -4.99 12.06 -9.92
N ILE A 71 -4.71 10.80 -9.65
CA ILE A 71 -4.68 10.22 -8.31
C ILE A 71 -3.31 9.64 -8.04
N GLY A 72 -2.60 10.17 -7.03
CA GLY A 72 -1.34 9.61 -6.54
C GLY A 72 -1.58 8.46 -5.56
N ARG A 73 -0.93 7.32 -5.82
CA ARG A 73 -0.94 6.13 -4.98
C ARG A 73 0.48 5.60 -4.75
N GLY A 74 1.42 6.52 -4.56
CA GLY A 74 2.79 6.21 -4.19
C GLY A 74 2.93 5.94 -2.69
N ILE A 75 3.75 4.96 -2.32
CA ILE A 75 4.12 4.67 -0.93
C ILE A 75 5.62 4.44 -0.85
N SER A 76 6.30 5.25 -0.06
CA SER A 76 7.76 5.18 0.11
C SER A 76 8.24 3.79 0.52
N GLY A 77 9.34 3.36 -0.07
CA GLY A 77 10.00 2.09 0.24
C GLY A 77 9.35 0.85 -0.38
N GLN A 78 8.18 0.96 -1.01
CA GLN A 78 7.48 -0.21 -1.54
C GLN A 78 8.17 -0.84 -2.74
N THR A 79 8.12 -2.17 -2.73
CA THR A 79 8.55 -3.06 -3.83
C THR A 79 7.38 -3.44 -4.72
N THR A 80 7.67 -4.04 -5.87
CA THR A 80 6.66 -4.52 -6.82
C THR A 80 5.68 -5.51 -6.22
N ALA A 81 6.13 -6.38 -5.32
CA ALA A 81 5.27 -7.34 -4.63
C ALA A 81 4.21 -6.65 -3.75
N GLN A 82 4.60 -5.62 -2.99
CA GLN A 82 3.67 -4.84 -2.18
C GLN A 82 2.69 -4.06 -3.05
N MET A 83 3.15 -3.47 -4.15
CA MET A 83 2.30 -2.77 -5.10
C MET A 83 1.28 -3.71 -5.75
N LEU A 84 1.70 -4.91 -6.17
CA LEU A 84 0.81 -5.91 -6.77
C LEU A 84 -0.31 -6.31 -5.82
N VAL A 85 0.00 -6.57 -4.55
CA VAL A 85 -1.00 -6.99 -3.55
C VAL A 85 -2.07 -5.92 -3.32
N ARG A 86 -1.69 -4.63 -3.25
CA ARG A 86 -2.64 -3.52 -3.07
C ARG A 86 -3.23 -2.95 -4.37
N PHE A 87 -2.81 -3.47 -5.53
CA PHE A 87 -3.19 -2.93 -6.83
C PHE A 87 -4.71 -2.88 -7.05
N ARG A 88 -5.43 -3.91 -6.60
CA ARG A 88 -6.89 -3.91 -6.69
C ARG A 88 -7.53 -2.79 -5.87
N ALA A 89 -7.11 -2.62 -4.62
CA ALA A 89 -7.68 -1.62 -3.72
C ALA A 89 -7.40 -0.19 -4.18
N ASP A 90 -6.17 0.07 -4.61
CA ASP A 90 -5.66 1.42 -4.86
C ASP A 90 -5.70 1.84 -6.34
N VAL A 91 -5.99 0.89 -7.25
CA VAL A 91 -6.09 1.19 -8.69
C VAL A 91 -7.41 0.68 -9.26
N ILE A 92 -7.62 -0.63 -9.29
CA ILE A 92 -8.75 -1.23 -10.01
C ILE A 92 -10.10 -0.72 -9.49
N ASN A 93 -10.27 -0.68 -8.17
CA ASN A 93 -11.52 -0.22 -7.55
C ASN A 93 -11.80 1.27 -7.78
N LEU A 94 -10.81 2.06 -8.18
CA LEU A 94 -10.96 3.46 -8.56
C LEU A 94 -11.38 3.64 -10.02
N LYS A 95 -11.51 2.56 -10.77
CA LYS A 95 -11.97 2.51 -12.17
C LYS A 95 -11.27 3.56 -13.07
N PRO A 96 -9.93 3.63 -13.08
CA PRO A 96 -9.22 4.63 -13.87
C PRO A 96 -9.33 4.31 -15.37
N LYS A 97 -9.27 5.36 -16.21
CA LYS A 97 -9.09 5.20 -17.67
C LYS A 97 -7.68 4.76 -18.02
N ALA A 98 -6.70 5.07 -17.19
CA ALA A 98 -5.32 4.66 -17.36
C ALA A 98 -4.62 4.54 -15.99
N VAL A 99 -3.56 3.75 -15.94
CA VAL A 99 -2.65 3.66 -14.79
C VAL A 99 -1.22 3.87 -15.25
N VAL A 100 -0.47 4.66 -14.49
CA VAL A 100 0.98 4.78 -14.60
C VAL A 100 1.59 3.97 -13.47
N ILE A 101 2.49 3.03 -13.80
CA ILE A 101 3.17 2.17 -12.83
C ILE A 101 4.65 2.56 -12.79
N GLN A 102 5.09 3.13 -11.68
CA GLN A 102 6.49 3.46 -11.40
C GLN A 102 7.00 2.52 -10.31
N ALA A 103 7.79 1.51 -10.68
CA ALA A 103 8.13 0.39 -9.79
C ALA A 103 9.51 -0.20 -10.09
N GLY A 104 10.03 -1.02 -9.18
CA GLY A 104 11.23 -1.83 -9.35
C GLY A 104 12.50 -1.29 -8.67
N THR A 105 12.62 0.00 -8.41
CA THR A 105 13.82 0.59 -7.79
C THR A 105 14.12 0.02 -6.39
N ASN A 106 13.09 -0.15 -5.57
CA ASN A 106 13.25 -0.70 -4.22
C ASN A 106 13.46 -2.22 -4.22
N ASP A 107 13.01 -2.91 -5.26
CA ASP A 107 13.28 -4.33 -5.48
C ASP A 107 14.77 -4.52 -5.80
N ILE A 108 15.32 -3.73 -6.72
CA ILE A 108 16.75 -3.73 -7.07
C ILE A 108 17.61 -3.38 -5.84
N ALA A 109 17.16 -2.42 -5.02
CA ALA A 109 17.81 -2.05 -3.77
C ALA A 109 17.62 -3.08 -2.64
N GLN A 110 16.85 -4.16 -2.86
CA GLN A 110 16.56 -5.24 -1.91
C GLN A 110 15.92 -4.76 -0.59
N ASN A 111 15.09 -3.71 -0.63
CA ASN A 111 14.48 -3.12 0.57
C ASN A 111 13.60 -4.11 1.36
N ASN A 112 13.07 -5.13 0.72
CA ASN A 112 12.30 -6.22 1.34
C ASN A 112 12.93 -7.60 1.09
N GLY A 113 14.26 -7.64 0.99
CA GLY A 113 15.02 -8.85 0.67
C GLY A 113 15.20 -9.06 -0.84
N TYR A 114 15.92 -10.11 -1.18
CA TYR A 114 16.24 -10.44 -2.57
C TYR A 114 15.01 -10.91 -3.35
N ILE A 115 14.90 -10.42 -4.58
CA ILE A 115 13.96 -10.88 -5.59
C ILE A 115 14.66 -10.85 -6.95
N SER A 116 14.47 -11.87 -7.79
CA SER A 116 15.09 -11.90 -9.12
C SER A 116 14.47 -10.84 -10.05
N GLN A 117 15.22 -10.38 -11.04
CA GLN A 117 14.72 -9.45 -12.05
C GLN A 117 13.51 -10.01 -12.82
N GLU A 118 13.49 -11.30 -13.08
CA GLU A 118 12.38 -11.99 -13.71
C GLU A 118 11.10 -11.86 -12.87
N ASN A 119 11.18 -12.03 -11.55
CA ASN A 119 10.03 -11.89 -10.66
C ASN A 119 9.60 -10.42 -10.48
N ILE A 120 10.55 -9.46 -10.49
CA ILE A 120 10.21 -8.03 -10.53
C ILE A 120 9.38 -7.72 -11.78
N LEU A 121 9.85 -8.18 -12.94
CA LEU A 121 9.13 -7.99 -14.20
C LEU A 121 7.79 -8.72 -14.20
N GLY A 122 7.72 -9.95 -13.65
CA GLY A 122 6.49 -10.72 -13.49
C GLY A 122 5.43 -9.97 -12.66
N ASN A 123 5.82 -9.32 -11.58
CA ASN A 123 4.91 -8.48 -10.78
C ASN A 123 4.35 -7.30 -11.59
N ILE A 124 5.20 -6.64 -12.40
CA ILE A 124 4.78 -5.51 -13.24
C ILE A 124 3.84 -6.01 -14.36
N ILE A 125 4.14 -7.13 -14.98
CA ILE A 125 3.29 -7.78 -15.98
C ILE A 125 1.93 -8.10 -15.36
N SER A 126 1.89 -8.73 -14.19
CA SER A 126 0.64 -9.07 -13.49
C SER A 126 -0.21 -7.83 -13.20
N MET A 127 0.39 -6.72 -12.75
CA MET A 127 -0.34 -5.45 -12.58
C MET A 127 -0.91 -4.94 -13.90
N THR A 128 -0.15 -5.06 -14.99
CA THR A 128 -0.58 -4.64 -16.34
C THR A 128 -1.72 -5.51 -16.86
N GLU A 129 -1.66 -6.82 -16.65
CA GLU A 129 -2.72 -7.75 -17.01
C GLU A 129 -4.00 -7.50 -16.20
N LEU A 130 -3.87 -7.24 -14.89
CA LEU A 130 -5.01 -6.84 -14.05
C LEU A 130 -5.65 -5.55 -14.55
N ALA A 131 -4.85 -4.55 -14.92
CA ALA A 131 -5.36 -3.29 -15.49
C ALA A 131 -6.14 -3.54 -16.78
N LYS A 132 -5.56 -4.30 -17.72
CA LYS A 132 -6.22 -4.63 -19.01
C LYS A 132 -7.50 -5.42 -18.81
N ALA A 133 -7.52 -6.40 -17.91
CA ALA A 133 -8.68 -7.22 -17.62
C ALA A 133 -9.84 -6.44 -16.97
N ASN A 134 -9.57 -5.26 -16.44
CA ASN A 134 -10.57 -4.40 -15.79
C ASN A 134 -10.83 -3.07 -16.56
N HIS A 135 -10.44 -3.04 -17.87
CA HIS A 135 -10.66 -1.89 -18.78
C HIS A 135 -10.06 -0.58 -18.29
#